data_b7e85d84c9e5df7d30596715c390dfd2
#
_entry.id   b7e85d84c9e5df7d30596715c390dfd2
#
_cell.length_a   1.000
_cell.length_b   1.000
_cell.length_c   1.000
_cell.angle_alpha   90.00
_cell.angle_beta   90.00
_cell.angle_gamma   90.00
#
_symmetry.space_group_name_H-M   'P 1'
#
loop_
_entity.id
_entity.type
_entity.pdbx_description
1 polymer ?
#
loop_
_entity_poly.entity_id
_entity_poly.type
_entity_poly.pdbx_seq_one_letter_code
_entity_poly.pdbx_strand_id
1 'polypeptide(L)'
;MHILLIEDELALADEICQSLRKANYAVSHISSGTQAITAAQNGDFDLMILDLGLPDIDGLQVLKKIRKLGLGLPILVLTARGQLSDKVAGLDAGADDYLPKPFELDELLARLRVLQRRLGTVTSSDIQVGEVSLRADSMAVNVHNNPISLPRKEFMILRALMERADRILSKSQLETMLYEWGDEVSSNAIEVHVHNLRKKLPHDFINTIRGVGYCVKKQTTVI
;
A
#
# COMPACT_ATOMS: atom_id res chain seq x y z
N MET A 1 -0.32 3.26 -1.00
CA MET A 1 -0.11 1.79 -1.05
C MET A 1 -0.53 1.20 0.28
N HIS A 2 -1.30 0.14 0.26
CA HIS A 2 -1.79 -0.59 1.44
C HIS A 2 -1.04 -1.92 1.57
N ILE A 3 -0.31 -2.09 2.66
CA ILE A 3 0.56 -3.25 2.89
C ILE A 3 -0.10 -4.18 3.92
N LEU A 4 -0.14 -5.47 3.62
CA LEU A 4 -0.51 -6.52 4.56
C LEU A 4 0.77 -7.09 5.18
N LEU A 5 1.00 -6.84 6.47
CA LEU A 5 2.12 -7.38 7.24
C LEU A 5 1.68 -8.63 8.00
N ILE A 6 2.40 -9.74 7.79
CA ILE A 6 2.19 -11.01 8.48
C ILE A 6 3.44 -11.30 9.31
N GLU A 7 3.34 -11.13 10.61
CA GLU A 7 4.44 -11.27 11.56
C GLU A 7 3.85 -11.61 12.94
N ASP A 8 4.30 -12.66 13.60
CA ASP A 8 3.80 -13.10 14.90
C ASP A 8 4.55 -12.48 16.09
N GLU A 9 5.78 -12.05 15.88
CA GLU A 9 6.55 -11.34 16.90
C GLU A 9 6.06 -9.89 17.02
N LEU A 10 5.26 -9.60 18.04
CA LEU A 10 4.58 -8.31 18.20
C LEU A 10 5.56 -7.12 18.25
N ALA A 11 6.73 -7.27 18.89
CA ALA A 11 7.70 -6.20 18.99
C ALA A 11 8.25 -5.80 17.62
N LEU A 12 8.61 -6.79 16.79
CA LEU A 12 9.08 -6.57 15.44
C LEU A 12 7.96 -6.05 14.52
N ALA A 13 6.76 -6.59 14.67
CA ALA A 13 5.58 -6.12 13.92
C ALA A 13 5.29 -4.64 14.19
N ASP A 14 5.33 -4.21 15.46
CA ASP A 14 5.11 -2.81 15.83
C ASP A 14 6.18 -1.89 15.25
N GLU A 15 7.45 -2.31 15.31
CA GLU A 15 8.56 -1.54 14.74
C GLU A 15 8.42 -1.37 13.22
N ILE A 16 8.11 -2.46 12.50
CA ILE A 16 7.85 -2.44 11.06
C ILE A 16 6.64 -1.55 10.76
N CYS A 17 5.53 -1.71 11.47
CA CYS A 17 4.33 -0.90 11.28
C CYS A 17 4.61 0.59 11.45
N GLN A 18 5.34 0.98 12.50
CA GLN A 18 5.70 2.37 12.74
C GLN A 18 6.58 2.93 11.61
N SER A 19 7.57 2.17 11.15
CA SER A 19 8.46 2.57 10.06
C SER A 19 7.68 2.75 8.75
N LEU A 20 6.80 1.80 8.42
CA LEU A 20 5.97 1.86 7.23
C LEU A 20 5.00 3.05 7.26
N ARG A 21 4.36 3.32 8.41
CA ARG A 21 3.47 4.48 8.57
C ARG A 21 4.22 5.80 8.46
N LYS A 22 5.46 5.90 8.99
CA LYS A 22 6.34 7.06 8.81
C LYS A 22 6.69 7.27 7.32
N ALA A 23 6.87 6.18 6.58
CA ALA A 23 7.08 6.21 5.13
C ALA A 23 5.79 6.40 4.32
N ASN A 24 4.67 6.75 4.98
CA ASN A 24 3.37 7.02 4.38
C ASN A 24 2.73 5.80 3.67
N TYR A 25 2.93 4.60 4.19
CA TYR A 25 2.17 3.40 3.81
C TYR A 25 1.00 3.18 4.78
N ALA A 26 -0.14 2.72 4.27
CA ALA A 26 -1.18 2.12 5.08
C ALA A 26 -0.78 0.68 5.40
N VAL A 27 -0.97 0.24 6.65
CA VAL A 27 -0.50 -1.08 7.11
C VAL A 27 -1.56 -1.78 7.93
N SER A 28 -1.99 -2.95 7.47
CA SER A 28 -2.76 -3.92 8.25
C SER A 28 -1.82 -5.01 8.75
N HIS A 29 -1.86 -5.31 10.03
CA HIS A 29 -1.03 -6.35 10.65
C HIS A 29 -1.89 -7.55 11.04
N ILE A 30 -1.38 -8.75 10.77
CA ILE A 30 -1.96 -10.04 11.15
C ILE A 30 -0.83 -10.94 11.66
N SER A 31 -1.06 -11.65 12.77
CA SER A 31 -0.08 -12.56 13.38
C SER A 31 -0.26 -14.04 13.00
N SER A 32 -1.22 -14.36 12.14
CA SER A 32 -1.61 -15.74 11.76
C SER A 32 -1.59 -15.92 10.26
N GLY A 33 -0.89 -16.96 9.78
CA GLY A 33 -0.83 -17.31 8.36
C GLY A 33 -2.17 -17.76 7.80
N THR A 34 -3.01 -18.41 8.61
CA THR A 34 -4.36 -18.82 8.18
C THR A 34 -5.25 -17.61 7.94
N GLN A 35 -5.21 -16.62 8.83
CA GLN A 35 -5.94 -15.38 8.66
C GLN A 35 -5.40 -14.55 7.50
N ALA A 36 -4.09 -14.58 7.26
CA ALA A 36 -3.44 -13.90 6.14
C ALA A 36 -3.99 -14.33 4.78
N ILE A 37 -4.25 -15.61 4.58
CA ILE A 37 -4.83 -16.14 3.33
C ILE A 37 -6.23 -15.55 3.11
N THR A 38 -7.07 -15.54 4.15
CA THR A 38 -8.42 -14.98 4.07
C THR A 38 -8.39 -13.46 3.83
N ALA A 39 -7.49 -12.76 4.52
CA ALA A 39 -7.30 -11.32 4.33
C ALA A 39 -6.85 -10.98 2.89
N ALA A 40 -5.88 -11.74 2.36
CA ALA A 40 -5.41 -11.56 0.98
C ALA A 40 -6.49 -11.79 -0.07
N GLN A 41 -7.46 -12.69 0.17
CA GLN A 41 -8.58 -12.94 -0.73
C GLN A 41 -9.62 -11.83 -0.72
N ASN A 42 -9.90 -11.28 0.45
CA ASN A 42 -11.00 -10.35 0.68
C ASN A 42 -10.56 -8.89 0.76
N GLY A 43 -9.27 -8.64 0.94
CA GLY A 43 -8.71 -7.32 1.13
C GLY A 43 -8.16 -6.71 -0.17
N ASP A 44 -8.10 -5.38 -0.16
CA ASP A 44 -7.53 -4.60 -1.27
C ASP A 44 -6.12 -4.15 -0.87
N PHE A 45 -5.18 -5.12 -0.89
CA PHE A 45 -3.78 -4.88 -0.58
C PHE A 45 -2.96 -4.73 -1.86
N ASP A 46 -1.96 -3.86 -1.81
CA ASP A 46 -1.05 -3.63 -2.94
C ASP A 46 0.22 -4.48 -2.83
N LEU A 47 0.57 -4.91 -1.61
CA LEU A 47 1.77 -5.70 -1.32
C LEU A 47 1.58 -6.47 0.00
N MET A 48 2.21 -7.64 0.11
CA MET A 48 2.31 -8.42 1.34
C MET A 48 3.76 -8.48 1.81
N ILE A 49 3.98 -8.34 3.12
CA ILE A 49 5.20 -8.72 3.81
C ILE A 49 4.87 -9.96 4.63
N LEU A 50 5.59 -11.05 4.42
CA LEU A 50 5.26 -12.36 4.99
C LEU A 50 6.45 -12.95 5.73
N ASP A 51 6.33 -13.13 7.03
CA ASP A 51 7.26 -14.00 7.77
C ASP A 51 6.99 -15.48 7.47
N LEU A 52 8.06 -16.26 7.40
CA LEU A 52 7.98 -17.72 7.23
C LEU A 52 7.83 -18.46 8.56
N GLY A 53 8.21 -17.84 9.68
CA GLY A 53 8.26 -18.44 11.01
C GLY A 53 6.95 -18.43 11.79
N LEU A 54 5.79 -18.39 11.11
CA LEU A 54 4.49 -18.26 11.76
C LEU A 54 4.12 -19.49 12.61
N PRO A 55 3.38 -19.30 13.73
CA PRO A 55 3.13 -20.37 14.70
C PRO A 55 2.05 -21.37 14.27
N ASP A 56 1.12 -20.96 13.37
CA ASP A 56 -0.04 -21.77 12.97
C ASP A 56 0.18 -22.53 11.65
N ILE A 57 0.89 -21.94 10.71
CA ILE A 57 1.18 -22.56 9.40
C ILE A 57 2.48 -21.97 8.84
N ASP A 58 3.37 -22.82 8.32
CA ASP A 58 4.61 -22.38 7.66
C ASP A 58 4.32 -21.34 6.56
N GLY A 59 4.99 -20.20 6.61
CA GLY A 59 4.77 -19.09 5.66
C GLY A 59 5.01 -19.49 4.20
N LEU A 60 5.87 -20.48 3.90
CA LEU A 60 5.97 -21.03 2.54
C LEU A 60 4.66 -21.69 2.08
N GLN A 61 3.90 -22.30 2.99
CA GLN A 61 2.59 -22.84 2.64
C GLN A 61 1.56 -21.73 2.41
N VAL A 62 1.64 -20.63 3.19
CA VAL A 62 0.82 -19.41 2.96
C VAL A 62 1.10 -18.88 1.57
N LEU A 63 2.38 -18.66 1.23
CA LEU A 63 2.82 -18.18 -0.10
C LEU A 63 2.27 -19.05 -1.23
N LYS A 64 2.47 -20.37 -1.16
CA LYS A 64 2.00 -21.33 -2.16
C LYS A 64 0.46 -21.28 -2.32
N LYS A 65 -0.28 -21.17 -1.21
CA LYS A 65 -1.75 -21.07 -1.24
C LYS A 65 -2.19 -19.76 -1.92
N ILE A 66 -1.57 -18.63 -1.60
CA ILE A 66 -1.87 -17.33 -2.23
C ILE A 66 -1.61 -17.39 -3.75
N ARG A 67 -0.49 -17.97 -4.17
CA ARG A 67 -0.19 -18.15 -5.59
C ARG A 67 -1.16 -19.09 -6.30
N LYS A 68 -1.56 -20.19 -5.64
CA LYS A 68 -2.58 -21.13 -6.17
C LYS A 68 -3.95 -20.47 -6.36
N LEU A 69 -4.28 -19.46 -5.56
CA LEU A 69 -5.51 -18.66 -5.69
C LEU A 69 -5.45 -17.66 -6.84
N GLY A 70 -4.33 -17.56 -7.56
CA GLY A 70 -4.16 -16.64 -8.69
C GLY A 70 -4.02 -15.17 -8.28
N LEU A 71 -3.77 -14.91 -6.99
CA LEU A 71 -3.58 -13.54 -6.50
C LEU A 71 -2.21 -13.01 -6.95
N GLY A 72 -2.22 -12.01 -7.81
CA GLY A 72 -1.02 -11.32 -8.32
C GLY A 72 -0.39 -10.34 -7.33
N LEU A 73 -0.70 -10.46 -6.03
CA LEU A 73 -0.18 -9.61 -4.96
C LEU A 73 1.33 -9.83 -4.82
N PRO A 74 2.19 -8.80 -4.94
CA PRO A 74 3.61 -8.91 -4.66
C PRO A 74 3.86 -9.29 -3.22
N ILE A 75 4.78 -10.23 -3.00
CA ILE A 75 5.10 -10.76 -1.67
C ILE A 75 6.60 -10.63 -1.41
N LEU A 76 6.94 -9.84 -0.39
CA LEU A 76 8.26 -9.79 0.21
C LEU A 76 8.29 -10.75 1.40
N VAL A 77 9.17 -11.74 1.34
CA VAL A 77 9.33 -12.71 2.42
C VAL A 77 10.35 -12.23 3.43
N LEU A 78 9.98 -12.24 4.71
CA LEU A 78 10.91 -12.10 5.84
C LEU A 78 11.24 -13.49 6.40
N THR A 79 12.47 -13.71 6.88
CA THR A 79 12.82 -15.03 7.38
C THR A 79 14.12 -15.07 8.16
N ALA A 80 14.16 -15.89 9.21
CA ALA A 80 15.38 -16.27 9.90
C ALA A 80 16.17 -17.39 9.13
N ARG A 81 15.57 -17.97 8.07
CA ARG A 81 16.19 -19.02 7.23
C ARG A 81 17.18 -18.34 6.26
N GLY A 82 18.46 -18.29 6.65
CA GLY A 82 19.50 -17.57 5.90
C GLY A 82 20.25 -18.39 4.86
N GLN A 83 19.96 -19.69 4.72
CA GLN A 83 20.65 -20.55 3.76
C GLN A 83 20.23 -20.24 2.31
N LEU A 84 21.15 -20.40 1.38
CA LEU A 84 20.88 -20.18 -0.05
C LEU A 84 19.71 -21.04 -0.55
N SER A 85 19.63 -22.29 -0.09
CA SER A 85 18.54 -23.23 -0.38
C SER A 85 17.17 -22.68 -0.01
N ASP A 86 17.07 -21.99 1.12
CA ASP A 86 15.79 -21.44 1.59
C ASP A 86 15.35 -20.23 0.74
N LYS A 87 16.31 -19.39 0.32
CA LYS A 87 16.06 -18.29 -0.60
C LYS A 87 15.56 -18.79 -1.95
N VAL A 88 16.23 -19.81 -2.50
CA VAL A 88 15.82 -20.43 -3.78
C VAL A 88 14.42 -21.02 -3.64
N ALA A 89 14.16 -21.80 -2.58
CA ALA A 89 12.84 -22.39 -2.34
C ALA A 89 11.73 -21.34 -2.18
N GLY A 90 12.02 -20.20 -1.55
CA GLY A 90 11.09 -19.08 -1.41
C GLY A 90 10.77 -18.41 -2.75
N LEU A 91 11.78 -18.14 -3.56
CA LEU A 91 11.62 -17.53 -4.88
C LEU A 91 10.90 -18.50 -5.84
N ASP A 92 11.25 -19.78 -5.84
CA ASP A 92 10.59 -20.81 -6.64
C ASP A 92 9.13 -21.03 -6.21
N ALA A 93 8.82 -20.78 -4.93
CA ALA A 93 7.45 -20.79 -4.41
C ALA A 93 6.63 -19.57 -4.84
N GLY A 94 7.26 -18.58 -5.50
CA GLY A 94 6.61 -17.39 -6.06
C GLY A 94 6.74 -16.11 -5.21
N ALA A 95 7.71 -16.03 -4.31
CA ALA A 95 8.05 -14.75 -3.68
C ALA A 95 8.66 -13.79 -4.71
N ASP A 96 8.36 -12.50 -4.58
CA ASP A 96 8.89 -11.46 -5.48
C ASP A 96 10.22 -10.91 -4.98
N ASP A 97 10.47 -10.96 -3.68
CA ASP A 97 11.76 -10.65 -3.04
C ASP A 97 11.86 -11.35 -1.67
N TYR A 98 13.07 -11.32 -1.11
CA TYR A 98 13.43 -12.06 0.09
C TYR A 98 14.37 -11.25 0.97
N LEU A 99 14.05 -11.08 2.26
CA LEU A 99 14.82 -10.31 3.23
C LEU A 99 15.13 -11.16 4.47
N PRO A 100 16.40 -11.56 4.68
CA PRO A 100 16.78 -12.32 5.86
C PRO A 100 16.73 -11.50 7.14
N LYS A 101 16.29 -12.10 8.24
CA LYS A 101 16.43 -11.55 9.61
C LYS A 101 17.83 -11.91 10.17
N PRO A 102 18.52 -10.99 10.87
CA PRO A 102 18.12 -9.60 11.16
C PRO A 102 18.33 -8.69 9.95
N PHE A 103 17.53 -7.64 9.82
CA PHE A 103 17.60 -6.65 8.74
C PHE A 103 17.45 -5.24 9.29
N GLU A 104 17.93 -4.26 8.53
CA GLU A 104 17.69 -2.86 8.81
C GLU A 104 16.37 -2.40 8.17
N LEU A 105 15.61 -1.53 8.87
CA LEU A 105 14.33 -1.02 8.34
C LEU A 105 14.49 -0.25 7.04
N ASP A 106 15.62 0.44 6.86
CA ASP A 106 15.93 1.15 5.61
C ASP A 106 16.09 0.18 4.42
N GLU A 107 16.64 -1.04 4.66
CA GLU A 107 16.71 -2.09 3.63
C GLU A 107 15.30 -2.59 3.28
N LEU A 108 14.46 -2.85 4.27
CA LEU A 108 13.07 -3.22 4.05
C LEU A 108 12.36 -2.18 3.17
N LEU A 109 12.45 -0.90 3.53
CA LEU A 109 11.84 0.19 2.77
C LEU A 109 12.41 0.30 1.35
N ALA A 110 13.71 0.07 1.16
CA ALA A 110 14.32 0.08 -0.17
C ALA A 110 13.78 -1.03 -1.06
N ARG A 111 13.62 -2.26 -0.53
CA ARG A 111 13.05 -3.40 -1.25
C ARG A 111 11.58 -3.17 -1.62
N LEU A 112 10.79 -2.61 -0.71
CA LEU A 112 9.41 -2.25 -0.99
C LEU A 112 9.30 -1.26 -2.15
N ARG A 113 10.19 -0.24 -2.22
CA ARG A 113 10.24 0.69 -3.36
C ARG A 113 10.58 -0.02 -4.69
N VAL A 114 11.41 -1.05 -4.67
CA VAL A 114 11.71 -1.85 -5.87
C VAL A 114 10.47 -2.63 -6.34
N LEU A 115 9.79 -3.30 -5.41
CA LEU A 115 8.57 -4.06 -5.72
C LEU A 115 7.46 -3.14 -6.23
N GLN A 116 7.29 -1.98 -5.61
CA GLN A 116 6.32 -0.97 -6.02
C GLN A 116 6.54 -0.49 -7.47
N ARG A 117 7.79 -0.29 -7.88
CA ARG A 117 8.12 0.08 -9.27
C ARG A 117 7.74 -1.01 -10.27
N ARG A 118 7.92 -2.30 -9.92
CA ARG A 118 7.54 -3.44 -10.79
C ARG A 118 6.03 -3.54 -11.03
N LEU A 119 5.23 -3.06 -10.10
CA LEU A 119 3.77 -3.01 -10.24
C LEU A 119 3.30 -1.99 -11.29
N GLY A 120 4.20 -1.17 -11.84
CA GLY A 120 3.85 -0.09 -12.77
C GLY A 120 3.01 1.02 -12.13
N THR A 121 2.81 0.96 -10.80
CA THR A 121 2.03 1.95 -10.07
C THR A 121 2.84 3.20 -9.75
N VAL A 122 4.18 3.09 -9.73
CA VAL A 122 5.06 4.26 -9.53
C VAL A 122 6.41 4.03 -10.20
N THR A 123 6.70 4.73 -11.26
CA THR A 123 8.04 4.79 -11.88
C THR A 123 9.00 5.74 -11.14
N SER A 124 8.48 6.50 -10.17
CA SER A 124 9.23 7.46 -9.34
C SER A 124 8.49 7.72 -8.03
N SER A 125 9.12 8.39 -7.07
CA SER A 125 8.46 9.00 -5.90
C SER A 125 7.35 9.99 -6.32
N ASP A 126 7.28 10.34 -7.61
CA ASP A 126 6.37 11.29 -8.20
C ASP A 126 5.23 10.54 -8.93
N ILE A 127 4.00 10.74 -8.46
CA ILE A 127 2.78 10.26 -9.10
C ILE A 127 2.20 11.42 -9.87
N GLN A 128 1.98 11.25 -11.18
CA GLN A 128 1.35 12.27 -12.01
C GLN A 128 0.09 11.73 -12.66
N VAL A 129 -1.00 12.49 -12.52
CA VAL A 129 -2.26 12.26 -13.23
C VAL A 129 -2.73 13.58 -13.80
N GLY A 130 -2.72 13.69 -15.12
CA GLY A 130 -3.00 14.95 -15.80
C GLY A 130 -2.11 16.09 -15.31
N GLU A 131 -2.71 17.15 -14.83
CA GLU A 131 -2.04 18.38 -14.37
C GLU A 131 -1.64 18.36 -12.90
N VAL A 132 -1.95 17.27 -12.17
CA VAL A 132 -1.62 17.10 -10.76
C VAL A 132 -0.46 16.14 -10.61
N SER A 133 0.60 16.58 -9.95
CA SER A 133 1.72 15.74 -9.54
C SER A 133 1.85 15.72 -8.02
N LEU A 134 2.22 14.56 -7.50
CA LEU A 134 2.34 14.29 -6.08
C LEU A 134 3.65 13.56 -5.82
N ARG A 135 4.42 14.04 -4.84
CA ARG A 135 5.64 13.40 -4.37
C ARG A 135 5.42 12.79 -3.00
N ALA A 136 5.56 11.47 -2.91
CA ALA A 136 5.21 10.71 -1.70
C ALA A 136 6.20 10.91 -0.55
N ASP A 137 7.48 11.14 -0.84
CA ASP A 137 8.57 11.29 0.14
C ASP A 137 8.52 12.63 0.89
N SER A 138 8.19 13.69 0.18
CA SER A 138 8.15 15.07 0.70
C SER A 138 6.74 15.59 0.98
N MET A 139 5.70 14.79 0.70
CA MET A 139 4.30 15.21 0.73
C MET A 139 4.00 16.45 -0.14
N ALA A 140 4.83 16.71 -1.14
CA ALA A 140 4.65 17.84 -2.04
C ALA A 140 3.58 17.52 -3.09
N VAL A 141 2.75 18.51 -3.39
CA VAL A 141 1.71 18.43 -4.43
C VAL A 141 1.82 19.66 -5.32
N ASN A 142 1.80 19.45 -6.63
CA ASN A 142 1.73 20.55 -7.59
C ASN A 142 0.48 20.40 -8.47
N VAL A 143 -0.12 21.53 -8.81
CA VAL A 143 -1.21 21.63 -9.80
C VAL A 143 -0.75 22.61 -10.87
N HIS A 144 -0.71 22.20 -12.13
CA HIS A 144 -0.14 23.00 -13.23
C HIS A 144 1.29 23.51 -12.92
N ASN A 145 2.12 22.65 -12.31
CA ASN A 145 3.47 22.97 -11.81
C ASN A 145 3.53 24.00 -10.67
N ASN A 146 2.41 24.45 -10.14
CA ASN A 146 2.36 25.33 -8.98
C ASN A 146 2.20 24.52 -7.69
N PRO A 147 3.04 24.74 -6.66
CA PRO A 147 2.93 24.01 -5.41
C PRO A 147 1.68 24.40 -4.63
N ILE A 148 0.97 23.42 -4.09
CA ILE A 148 -0.17 23.60 -3.20
C ILE A 148 0.10 22.90 -1.87
N SER A 149 -0.43 23.48 -0.77
CA SER A 149 -0.34 22.87 0.55
C SER A 149 -1.60 22.09 0.88
N LEU A 150 -1.42 20.81 1.25
CA LEU A 150 -2.48 19.94 1.72
C LEU A 150 -2.23 19.50 3.16
N PRO A 151 -3.25 19.51 4.04
CA PRO A 151 -3.20 18.80 5.30
C PRO A 151 -2.94 17.30 5.07
N ARG A 152 -2.31 16.63 6.04
CA ARG A 152 -1.92 15.22 5.93
C ARG A 152 -3.05 14.31 5.43
N LYS A 153 -4.25 14.40 6.00
CA LYS A 153 -5.40 13.55 5.61
C LYS A 153 -5.84 13.79 4.16
N GLU A 154 -5.86 15.05 3.73
CA GLU A 154 -6.17 15.41 2.33
C GLU A 154 -5.11 14.84 1.38
N PHE A 155 -3.82 14.97 1.74
CA PHE A 155 -2.72 14.39 0.97
C PHE A 155 -2.85 12.86 0.84
N MET A 156 -3.16 12.15 1.93
CA MET A 156 -3.29 10.70 1.93
C MET A 156 -4.47 10.22 1.08
N ILE A 157 -5.61 10.90 1.14
CA ILE A 157 -6.76 10.58 0.27
C ILE A 157 -6.40 10.84 -1.20
N LEU A 158 -5.80 11.98 -1.51
CA LEU A 158 -5.37 12.30 -2.87
C LEU A 158 -4.39 11.26 -3.41
N ARG A 159 -3.40 10.90 -2.61
CA ARG A 159 -2.42 9.87 -2.94
C ARG A 159 -3.09 8.52 -3.22
N ALA A 160 -3.98 8.05 -2.34
CA ALA A 160 -4.69 6.78 -2.52
C ALA A 160 -5.49 6.74 -3.83
N LEU A 161 -6.15 7.84 -4.18
CA LEU A 161 -6.93 7.98 -5.42
C LEU A 161 -6.02 8.04 -6.65
N MET A 162 -4.89 8.74 -6.59
CA MET A 162 -3.95 8.86 -7.72
C MET A 162 -3.14 7.58 -7.95
N GLU A 163 -2.71 6.89 -6.89
CA GLU A 163 -2.04 5.57 -6.98
C GLU A 163 -2.94 4.52 -7.67
N ARG A 164 -4.26 4.66 -7.50
CA ARG A 164 -5.28 3.76 -8.06
C ARG A 164 -6.16 4.46 -9.09
N ALA A 165 -5.56 5.33 -9.91
CA ALA A 165 -6.29 6.03 -10.96
C ALA A 165 -7.05 5.03 -11.84
N ASP A 166 -8.25 5.41 -12.28
CA ASP A 166 -9.25 4.59 -12.99
C ASP A 166 -9.95 3.51 -12.13
N ARG A 167 -9.59 3.37 -10.85
CA ARG A 167 -10.33 2.51 -9.91
C ARG A 167 -11.20 3.35 -8.98
N ILE A 168 -12.35 2.80 -8.62
CA ILE A 168 -13.23 3.41 -7.62
C ILE A 168 -12.80 2.93 -6.24
N LEU A 169 -12.53 3.86 -5.34
CA LEU A 169 -12.33 3.59 -3.92
C LEU A 169 -13.59 3.93 -3.16
N SER A 170 -14.13 2.97 -2.42
CA SER A 170 -15.28 3.20 -1.57
C SER A 170 -14.93 4.12 -0.39
N LYS A 171 -15.95 4.73 0.22
CA LYS A 171 -15.76 5.52 1.44
C LYS A 171 -15.12 4.68 2.54
N SER A 172 -15.60 3.46 2.75
CA SER A 172 -15.05 2.55 3.76
C SER A 172 -13.59 2.16 3.49
N GLN A 173 -13.19 1.96 2.23
CA GLN A 173 -11.79 1.70 1.89
C GLN A 173 -10.89 2.91 2.22
N LEU A 174 -11.33 4.13 1.91
CA LEU A 174 -10.59 5.34 2.26
C LEU A 174 -10.52 5.57 3.78
N GLU A 175 -11.59 5.28 4.51
CA GLU A 175 -11.62 5.34 5.99
C GLU A 175 -10.65 4.33 6.60
N THR A 176 -10.67 3.07 6.15
CA THR A 176 -9.75 2.01 6.58
C THR A 176 -8.30 2.43 6.33
N MET A 177 -7.99 2.94 5.13
CA MET A 177 -6.64 3.40 4.81
C MET A 177 -6.19 4.56 5.72
N LEU A 178 -7.06 5.53 6.02
CA LEU A 178 -6.72 6.62 6.94
C LEU A 178 -6.46 6.10 8.35
N TYR A 179 -7.28 5.15 8.84
CA TYR A 179 -7.08 4.51 10.13
C TYR A 179 -5.75 3.72 10.17
N GLU A 180 -5.46 2.94 9.14
CA GLU A 180 -4.24 2.15 8.98
C GLU A 180 -2.96 3.02 8.89
N TRP A 181 -3.09 4.27 8.44
CA TRP A 181 -2.01 5.27 8.49
C TRP A 181 -1.81 5.88 9.87
N GLY A 182 -2.62 5.49 10.88
CA GLY A 182 -2.53 5.95 12.26
C GLY A 182 -3.28 7.23 12.55
N ASP A 183 -4.23 7.60 11.69
CA ASP A 183 -5.09 8.77 11.89
C ASP A 183 -6.46 8.35 12.44
N GLU A 184 -6.95 9.01 13.49
CA GLU A 184 -8.33 8.84 13.97
C GLU A 184 -9.32 9.39 12.94
N VAL A 185 -10.32 8.56 12.57
CA VAL A 185 -11.34 8.91 11.57
C VAL A 185 -12.69 9.13 12.25
N SER A 186 -13.24 10.33 12.16
CA SER A 186 -14.64 10.58 12.51
C SER A 186 -15.56 10.24 11.33
N SER A 187 -16.79 9.80 11.59
CA SER A 187 -17.72 9.17 10.64
C SER A 187 -18.09 9.98 9.37
N ASN A 188 -17.72 11.24 9.25
CA ASN A 188 -17.96 12.10 8.06
C ASN A 188 -16.69 12.75 7.50
N ALA A 189 -15.52 12.22 7.86
CA ALA A 189 -14.25 12.86 7.51
C ALA A 189 -13.92 12.81 6.01
N ILE A 190 -14.26 11.73 5.32
CA ILE A 190 -13.91 11.54 3.90
C ILE A 190 -14.59 12.58 3.02
N GLU A 191 -15.90 12.80 3.19
CA GLU A 191 -16.65 13.78 2.39
C GLU A 191 -16.11 15.19 2.58
N VAL A 192 -15.79 15.56 3.81
CA VAL A 192 -15.21 16.88 4.14
C VAL A 192 -13.84 17.03 3.48
N HIS A 193 -12.98 16.01 3.58
CA HIS A 193 -11.65 16.06 2.98
C HIS A 193 -11.72 16.08 1.45
N VAL A 194 -12.59 15.29 0.84
CA VAL A 194 -12.81 15.31 -0.62
C VAL A 194 -13.36 16.68 -1.07
N HIS A 195 -14.29 17.27 -0.31
CA HIS A 195 -14.79 18.60 -0.60
C HIS A 195 -13.66 19.66 -0.56
N ASN A 196 -12.80 19.62 0.45
CA ASN A 196 -11.67 20.54 0.56
C ASN A 196 -10.63 20.32 -0.54
N LEU A 197 -10.35 19.06 -0.91
CA LEU A 197 -9.48 18.74 -2.04
C LEU A 197 -9.99 19.33 -3.35
N ARG A 198 -11.29 19.21 -3.64
CA ARG A 198 -11.91 19.77 -4.85
C ARG A 198 -11.76 21.28 -4.99
N LYS A 199 -11.64 22.01 -3.89
CA LYS A 199 -11.38 23.46 -3.92
C LYS A 199 -9.96 23.82 -4.36
N LYS A 200 -9.02 22.88 -4.24
CA LYS A 200 -7.59 23.08 -4.47
C LYS A 200 -7.10 22.39 -5.74
N LEU A 201 -7.89 21.48 -6.29
CA LEU A 201 -7.57 20.67 -7.47
C LEU A 201 -8.33 21.15 -8.69
N PRO A 202 -7.92 20.77 -9.92
CA PRO A 202 -8.66 21.07 -11.12
C PRO A 202 -10.11 20.58 -11.04
N HIS A 203 -11.01 21.28 -11.74
CA HIS A 203 -12.42 20.91 -11.81
C HIS A 203 -12.55 19.44 -12.30
N ASP A 204 -13.45 18.68 -11.67
CA ASP A 204 -13.72 17.28 -11.98
C ASP A 204 -12.51 16.30 -11.86
N PHE A 205 -11.42 16.73 -11.21
CA PHE A 205 -10.28 15.84 -10.97
C PHE A 205 -10.66 14.62 -10.09
N ILE A 206 -11.45 14.84 -9.01
CA ILE A 206 -12.01 13.77 -8.17
C ILE A 206 -13.48 13.58 -8.52
N ASN A 207 -13.81 12.45 -9.11
CA ASN A 207 -15.16 12.08 -9.49
C ASN A 207 -15.86 11.32 -8.35
N THR A 208 -17.15 11.61 -8.12
CA THR A 208 -18.00 10.85 -7.22
C THR A 208 -18.83 9.85 -8.01
N ILE A 209 -18.73 8.58 -7.67
CA ILE A 209 -19.64 7.55 -8.14
C ILE A 209 -20.69 7.34 -7.07
N ARG A 210 -21.89 7.86 -7.29
CA ARG A 210 -22.98 7.87 -6.30
C ARG A 210 -23.25 6.48 -5.74
N GLY A 211 -23.28 6.37 -4.42
CA GLY A 211 -23.52 5.11 -3.70
C GLY A 211 -22.34 4.12 -3.71
N VAL A 212 -21.22 4.44 -4.38
CA VAL A 212 -20.05 3.55 -4.51
C VAL A 212 -18.81 4.18 -3.88
N GLY A 213 -18.38 5.38 -4.34
CA GLY A 213 -17.15 5.98 -3.83
C GLY A 213 -16.59 7.10 -4.72
N TYR A 214 -15.28 7.20 -4.73
CA TYR A 214 -14.52 8.25 -5.42
C TYR A 214 -13.49 7.64 -6.37
N CYS A 215 -13.19 8.33 -7.46
CA CYS A 215 -12.11 7.96 -8.37
C CYS A 215 -11.47 9.19 -9.01
N VAL A 216 -10.21 9.02 -9.42
CA VAL A 216 -9.47 9.93 -10.29
C VAL A 216 -9.28 9.20 -11.62
N LYS A 217 -9.59 9.85 -12.74
CA LYS A 217 -9.39 9.25 -14.07
C LYS A 217 -8.03 9.68 -14.65
N LYS A 218 -7.29 8.74 -15.21
CA LYS A 218 -6.16 9.08 -16.09
C LYS A 218 -6.73 9.85 -17.27
N GLN A 219 -6.31 11.10 -17.44
CA GLN A 219 -6.65 11.81 -18.67
C GLN A 219 -5.95 11.10 -19.83
N THR A 220 -6.71 10.48 -20.70
CA THR A 220 -6.19 10.00 -21.97
C THR A 220 -5.88 11.25 -22.78
N THR A 221 -4.59 11.56 -22.94
CA THR A 221 -4.17 12.57 -23.93
C THR A 221 -4.62 12.06 -25.27
N VAL A 222 -5.71 12.62 -25.81
CA VAL A 222 -6.08 12.43 -27.21
C VAL A 222 -5.00 13.16 -28.01
N ILE A 223 -4.13 12.38 -28.64
CA ILE A 223 -3.13 12.83 -29.62
C ILE A 223 -3.87 13.19 -30.92
#